data_ea581433407183e1a23eed1224f8a56b
#
_entry.id   ea581433407183e1a23eed1224f8a56b
#
_cell.length_a   1.000
_cell.length_b   1.000
_cell.length_c   1.000
_cell.angle_alpha   90.00
_cell.angle_beta   90.00
_cell.angle_gamma   90.00
#
_symmetry.space_group_name_H-M   'P 1'
#
loop_
_entity.id
_entity.type
_entity.pdbx_description
1 polymer ?
#
loop_
_entity_poly.entity_id
_entity_poly.type
_entity_poly.pdbx_seq_one_letter_code
_entity_poly.pdbx_strand_id
1 'polypeptide(L)'
;MSTTTSRTIHNLRGICSVAALGTATALATDATAQSGMNTTMLEESIYLEGLSDPWDMAFLGDGTMFFTEKCEGLSVLMPSGEVNTLLGMPEAEDSYPVAGDDLFCDGQAGMNGVAIDPDFDENRFVYVYSASNMSEPPTNRVMRFTVADDFSSIADRTDIVTDIPYKTEATDHPFGGTGAHNGGRIRFNPGDGYLYVTTGDNHNPEIPQSPTIMGSKVLRIDGDGNAAPENNPPEGFDPRTYTYGHRNVQGIAFHPETNTPIIMEHGPWHSDEITVLENGGNGGWDPRDNMAGRGDCPDGYCGYMPNQGEGMNRYERAAFMPMTDFETYPDAMPPIWTNNGWSQGTSSGTFVTGEQWGDWDGALLVGLMGIGFGGTPIGQRIDVIQLDDQLSVFDVTEMTLPMPSARFRSLVQGPDGALYVAVDSGEIHRLAPSGM
;
A
#
# COMPACT_ATOMS: atom_id res chain seq x y z
N MET A 1 32.16 -70.35 10.86
CA MET A 1 33.26 -70.55 9.95
C MET A 1 33.58 -69.12 9.47
N SER A 2 34.40 -68.33 10.19
CA SER A 2 35.87 -68.26 10.20
C SER A 2 36.42 -68.23 8.77
N THR A 3 36.92 -67.07 8.37
CA THR A 3 38.36 -66.84 8.31
C THR A 3 38.71 -65.40 7.95
N THR A 4 39.53 -64.85 8.78
CA THR A 4 40.34 -63.63 8.74
C THR A 4 41.54 -63.81 7.79
N THR A 5 42.06 -62.74 7.19
CA THR A 5 43.49 -62.47 6.89
C THR A 5 43.60 -61.03 6.37
N SER A 6 44.23 -60.11 6.93
CA SER A 6 45.48 -59.62 7.50
C SER A 6 46.60 -59.38 6.51
N ARG A 7 47.17 -58.13 6.61
CA ARG A 7 48.51 -57.58 6.27
C ARG A 7 48.74 -57.17 4.81
N THR A 8 49.46 -56.08 4.51
CA THR A 8 50.80 -55.65 4.98
C THR A 8 51.09 -54.17 4.60
N ILE A 9 51.80 -53.51 5.47
CA ILE A 9 52.36 -52.15 5.40
C ILE A 9 53.56 -52.11 4.45
N HIS A 10 53.73 -51.02 3.69
CA HIS A 10 55.07 -50.62 3.21
C HIS A 10 55.24 -49.09 3.37
N ASN A 11 56.17 -48.74 4.24
CA ASN A 11 56.79 -47.43 4.38
C ASN A 11 57.79 -47.20 3.23
N LEU A 12 57.77 -46.00 2.66
CA LEU A 12 58.95 -45.43 2.01
C LEU A 12 59.07 -43.94 2.34
N ARG A 13 60.18 -43.65 2.99
CA ARG A 13 60.67 -42.29 3.31
C ARG A 13 61.25 -41.64 2.08
N GLY A 14 61.04 -40.37 1.91
CA GLY A 14 61.71 -39.54 0.88
C GLY A 14 61.63 -38.05 1.22
N ILE A 15 62.60 -37.59 1.95
CA ILE A 15 63.44 -36.37 1.88
C ILE A 15 62.75 -35.00 1.65
N CYS A 16 62.98 -34.13 2.64
CA CYS A 16 62.71 -32.70 2.74
C CYS A 16 63.25 -31.85 1.59
N SER A 17 62.44 -30.89 1.15
CA SER A 17 62.96 -29.62 0.65
C SER A 17 62.14 -28.51 1.27
N VAL A 18 62.76 -27.73 2.11
CA VAL A 18 62.17 -26.55 2.78
C VAL A 18 62.28 -25.39 1.76
N ALA A 19 61.09 -24.96 1.28
CA ALA A 19 60.96 -23.67 0.62
C ALA A 19 60.26 -22.74 1.60
N ALA A 20 60.97 -21.76 2.08
CA ALA A 20 60.41 -20.69 2.91
C ALA A 20 59.58 -19.77 1.99
N LEU A 21 58.23 -19.87 2.09
CA LEU A 21 57.32 -18.83 1.60
C LEU A 21 57.04 -17.86 2.75
N GLY A 22 57.49 -16.63 2.58
CA GLY A 22 57.14 -15.52 3.43
C GLY A 22 55.62 -15.24 3.32
N THR A 23 54.90 -15.44 4.41
CA THR A 23 53.54 -14.99 4.55
C THR A 23 53.56 -13.47 4.79
N ALA A 24 53.24 -12.72 3.73
CA ALA A 24 52.79 -11.33 3.88
C ALA A 24 51.38 -11.38 4.47
N THR A 25 51.26 -11.14 5.77
CA THR A 25 50.00 -10.83 6.42
C THR A 25 49.57 -9.45 5.94
N ALA A 26 48.70 -9.42 4.94
CA ALA A 26 47.87 -8.25 4.67
C ALA A 26 46.90 -8.11 5.83
N LEU A 27 47.10 -7.13 6.70
CA LEU A 27 46.11 -6.61 7.60
C LEU A 27 45.01 -5.99 6.72
N ALA A 28 43.98 -6.75 6.47
CA ALA A 28 42.71 -6.17 6.06
C ALA A 28 42.22 -5.33 7.24
N THR A 29 42.38 -4.03 7.15
CA THR A 29 41.63 -3.10 7.96
C THR A 29 40.21 -3.21 7.43
N ASP A 30 39.34 -3.89 8.18
CA ASP A 30 37.91 -3.71 8.08
C ASP A 30 37.61 -2.23 8.38
N ALA A 31 37.58 -1.42 7.33
CA ALA A 31 36.92 -0.16 7.36
C ALA A 31 35.42 -0.51 7.40
N THR A 32 34.90 -0.74 8.60
CA THR A 32 33.49 -0.49 8.84
C THR A 32 33.26 0.99 8.54
N ALA A 33 32.82 1.27 7.32
CA ALA A 33 32.19 2.51 7.00
C ALA A 33 30.90 2.53 7.87
N GLN A 34 31.04 3.07 9.06
CA GLN A 34 29.93 3.59 9.82
C GLN A 34 29.46 4.78 8.96
N SER A 35 28.52 4.53 8.03
CA SER A 35 27.73 5.59 7.45
C SER A 35 27.02 6.23 8.64
N GLY A 36 27.53 7.34 9.10
CA GLY A 36 26.79 8.21 10.02
C GLY A 36 25.62 8.77 9.22
N MET A 37 24.56 7.97 9.06
CA MET A 37 23.30 8.54 8.62
C MET A 37 22.88 9.56 9.67
N ASN A 38 22.85 10.82 9.28
CA ASN A 38 22.17 11.86 10.02
C ASN A 38 20.69 11.47 10.05
N THR A 39 20.27 10.75 11.10
CA THR A 39 18.85 10.49 11.31
C THR A 39 18.18 11.83 11.49
N THR A 40 17.31 12.21 10.57
CA THR A 40 16.52 13.43 10.68
C THR A 40 15.75 13.37 12.00
N MET A 41 16.03 14.30 12.89
CA MET A 41 15.28 14.38 14.15
C MET A 41 13.92 15.00 13.86
N LEU A 42 12.86 14.36 14.35
CA LEU A 42 11.50 14.80 14.17
C LEU A 42 10.93 15.39 15.45
N GLU A 43 10.10 16.41 15.30
CA GLU A 43 9.20 16.93 16.30
C GLU A 43 7.78 16.49 15.97
N GLU A 44 7.03 16.06 16.97
CA GLU A 44 5.65 15.59 16.82
C GLU A 44 4.69 16.53 17.52
N SER A 45 3.54 16.73 16.89
CA SER A 45 2.35 17.32 17.52
C SER A 45 1.09 16.61 17.04
N ILE A 46 0.11 16.48 17.93
CA ILE A 46 -1.23 16.05 17.53
C ILE A 46 -1.86 17.20 16.73
N TYR A 47 -2.20 16.94 15.47
CA TYR A 47 -2.79 17.92 14.59
C TYR A 47 -4.31 17.92 14.68
N LEU A 48 -4.91 16.73 14.79
CA LEU A 48 -6.34 16.52 15.00
C LEU A 48 -6.53 15.26 15.85
N GLU A 49 -7.46 15.29 16.80
CA GLU A 49 -7.75 14.18 17.70
C GLU A 49 -9.26 13.94 17.84
N GLY A 50 -9.63 12.80 18.42
CA GLY A 50 -11.03 12.45 18.67
C GLY A 50 -11.76 11.91 17.45
N LEU A 51 -11.01 11.40 16.47
CA LEU A 51 -11.55 10.84 15.24
C LEU A 51 -11.92 9.35 15.41
N SER A 52 -12.78 8.85 14.54
CA SER A 52 -13.18 7.44 14.47
C SER A 52 -12.59 6.76 13.22
N ASP A 53 -11.55 5.94 13.38
CA ASP A 53 -10.89 5.25 12.27
C ASP A 53 -10.54 6.20 11.08
N PRO A 54 -9.75 7.28 11.28
CA PRO A 54 -9.38 8.19 10.18
C PRO A 54 -8.64 7.42 9.09
N TRP A 55 -9.18 7.50 7.85
CA TRP A 55 -8.69 6.63 6.80
C TRP A 55 -7.78 7.32 5.79
N ASP A 56 -8.12 8.54 5.38
CA ASP A 56 -7.33 9.28 4.39
C ASP A 56 -7.40 10.79 4.60
N MET A 57 -6.47 11.52 3.98
CA MET A 57 -6.43 12.98 3.98
C MET A 57 -5.84 13.53 2.70
N ALA A 58 -6.28 14.75 2.33
CA ALA A 58 -5.77 15.50 1.20
C ALA A 58 -5.75 17.00 1.55
N PHE A 59 -4.72 17.72 1.13
CA PHE A 59 -4.50 19.13 1.47
C PHE A 59 -4.65 20.04 0.25
N LEU A 60 -5.24 21.20 0.47
CA LEU A 60 -5.07 22.37 -0.39
C LEU A 60 -3.78 23.10 -0.04
N GLY A 61 -3.29 23.94 -0.96
CA GLY A 61 -2.05 24.69 -0.77
C GLY A 61 -2.08 25.69 0.38
N ASP A 62 -3.25 26.09 0.87
CA ASP A 62 -3.42 27.00 2.00
C ASP A 62 -3.43 26.30 3.37
N GLY A 63 -3.36 24.96 3.38
CA GLY A 63 -3.41 24.14 4.58
C GLY A 63 -4.79 23.61 4.95
N THR A 64 -5.83 23.94 4.17
CA THR A 64 -7.15 23.29 4.31
C THR A 64 -7.00 21.79 4.04
N MET A 65 -7.51 20.94 4.94
CA MET A 65 -7.38 19.49 4.86
C MET A 65 -8.75 18.80 4.78
N PHE A 66 -9.03 18.11 3.69
CA PHE A 66 -10.13 17.14 3.65
C PHE A 66 -9.66 15.82 4.24
N PHE A 67 -10.49 15.19 5.05
CA PHE A 67 -10.19 13.89 5.64
C PHE A 67 -11.43 13.01 5.72
N THR A 68 -11.21 11.71 5.68
CA THR A 68 -12.27 10.70 5.81
C THR A 68 -12.10 9.91 7.10
N GLU A 69 -13.22 9.61 7.71
CA GLU A 69 -13.36 8.65 8.80
C GLU A 69 -14.25 7.51 8.32
N LYS A 70 -13.76 6.29 8.46
CA LYS A 70 -14.30 5.12 7.76
C LYS A 70 -15.80 4.93 7.93
N CYS A 71 -16.33 5.12 9.14
CA CYS A 71 -17.76 4.93 9.46
C CYS A 71 -18.49 6.22 9.77
N GLU A 72 -17.81 7.36 9.85
CA GLU A 72 -18.41 8.67 10.07
C GLU A 72 -18.68 9.39 8.75
N GLY A 73 -17.64 9.68 7.97
CA GLY A 73 -17.83 10.40 6.72
C GLY A 73 -16.66 11.24 6.25
N LEU A 74 -16.99 12.25 5.43
CA LEU A 74 -16.05 13.25 4.92
C LEU A 74 -16.18 14.54 5.71
N SER A 75 -15.08 15.08 6.17
CA SER A 75 -14.96 16.37 6.84
C SER A 75 -13.83 17.22 6.26
N VAL A 76 -13.81 18.51 6.60
CA VAL A 76 -12.76 19.43 6.24
C VAL A 76 -12.28 20.21 7.47
N LEU A 77 -10.97 20.24 7.67
CA LEU A 77 -10.30 21.07 8.69
C LEU A 77 -9.76 22.33 8.00
N MET A 78 -10.21 23.46 8.48
CA MET A 78 -9.78 24.78 8.01
C MET A 78 -8.46 25.21 8.67
N PRO A 79 -7.64 26.07 8.05
CA PRO A 79 -6.42 26.62 8.67
C PRO A 79 -6.68 27.37 9.99
N SER A 80 -7.93 27.80 10.22
CA SER A 80 -8.38 28.39 11.48
C SER A 80 -8.45 27.40 12.64
N GLY A 81 -8.42 26.09 12.35
CA GLY A 81 -8.68 25.00 13.30
C GLY A 81 -10.16 24.61 13.40
N GLU A 82 -11.04 25.23 12.61
CA GLU A 82 -12.46 24.85 12.51
C GLU A 82 -12.61 23.59 11.67
N VAL A 83 -13.41 22.63 12.15
CA VAL A 83 -13.78 21.42 11.41
C VAL A 83 -15.24 21.54 10.95
N ASN A 84 -15.46 21.39 9.64
CA ASN A 84 -16.79 21.28 9.06
C ASN A 84 -17.03 19.86 8.58
N THR A 85 -18.13 19.26 9.03
CA THR A 85 -18.64 17.99 8.51
C THR A 85 -19.33 18.22 7.17
N LEU A 86 -19.12 17.33 6.18
CA LEU A 86 -19.62 17.51 4.81
C LEU A 86 -20.60 16.42 4.38
N LEU A 87 -20.18 15.16 4.38
CA LEU A 87 -20.96 13.99 3.95
C LEU A 87 -20.93 12.92 5.04
N GLY A 88 -22.06 12.61 5.64
CA GLY A 88 -22.18 11.61 6.70
C GLY A 88 -22.56 10.22 6.20
N MET A 89 -22.04 9.21 6.86
CA MET A 89 -22.49 7.83 6.74
C MET A 89 -23.81 7.66 7.56
N PRO A 90 -24.65 6.67 7.27
CA PRO A 90 -25.87 6.45 8.03
C PRO A 90 -25.66 6.16 9.52
N GLU A 91 -24.52 5.58 9.87
CA GLU A 91 -24.15 5.21 11.24
C GLU A 91 -23.35 6.31 11.96
N ALA A 92 -23.09 7.44 11.30
CA ALA A 92 -22.29 8.52 11.86
C ALA A 92 -22.86 9.02 13.20
N GLU A 93 -21.97 9.20 14.18
CA GLU A 93 -22.35 9.76 15.48
C GLU A 93 -22.54 11.28 15.40
N ASP A 94 -21.76 11.94 14.54
CA ASP A 94 -21.85 13.37 14.31
C ASP A 94 -22.95 13.74 13.32
N SER A 95 -23.32 15.02 13.33
CA SER A 95 -24.33 15.56 12.42
C SER A 95 -23.64 16.10 11.15
N TYR A 96 -24.05 15.58 10.01
CA TYR A 96 -23.57 15.99 8.70
C TYR A 96 -24.64 16.72 7.90
N PRO A 97 -24.30 17.80 7.16
CA PRO A 97 -25.28 18.54 6.36
C PRO A 97 -25.80 17.75 5.16
N VAL A 98 -25.02 16.80 4.65
CA VAL A 98 -25.42 15.91 3.55
C VAL A 98 -25.38 14.46 4.05
N ALA A 99 -26.50 13.76 3.93
CA ALA A 99 -26.60 12.34 4.27
C ALA A 99 -26.23 11.47 3.06
N GLY A 100 -25.41 10.48 3.29
CA GLY A 100 -25.07 9.43 2.31
C GLY A 100 -25.91 8.17 2.58
N ASP A 101 -27.23 8.24 2.36
CA ASP A 101 -28.17 7.18 2.74
C ASP A 101 -27.88 5.80 2.13
N ASP A 102 -27.17 5.76 1.02
CA ASP A 102 -26.73 4.54 0.32
C ASP A 102 -25.35 4.09 0.71
N LEU A 103 -24.61 4.91 1.45
CA LEU A 103 -23.26 4.56 1.90
C LEU A 103 -23.36 3.68 3.15
N PHE A 104 -22.36 2.84 3.36
CA PHE A 104 -22.35 1.99 4.55
C PHE A 104 -20.93 1.64 4.96
N CYS A 105 -20.76 1.31 6.24
CA CYS A 105 -19.53 0.85 6.83
C CYS A 105 -19.71 -0.57 7.34
N ASP A 106 -18.87 -1.49 6.85
CA ASP A 106 -18.87 -2.88 7.30
C ASP A 106 -17.49 -3.52 7.12
N GLY A 107 -16.93 -4.05 8.20
CA GLY A 107 -15.62 -4.65 8.22
C GLY A 107 -14.50 -3.68 7.79
N GLN A 108 -13.85 -3.96 6.66
CA GLN A 108 -12.79 -3.09 6.13
C GLN A 108 -13.33 -2.00 5.20
N ALA A 109 -14.57 -2.11 4.75
CA ALA A 109 -15.21 -1.16 3.87
C ALA A 109 -15.85 -0.01 4.65
N GLY A 110 -16.06 1.09 3.97
CA GLY A 110 -16.64 2.33 4.46
C GLY A 110 -16.23 3.48 3.58
N MET A 111 -16.14 4.68 4.11
CA MET A 111 -15.58 5.83 3.42
C MET A 111 -14.05 5.77 3.54
N ASN A 112 -13.36 5.54 2.42
CA ASN A 112 -11.93 5.29 2.38
C ASN A 112 -11.16 6.51 1.83
N GLY A 113 -10.74 6.47 0.57
CA GLY A 113 -9.89 7.49 -0.02
C GLY A 113 -10.58 8.82 -0.28
N VAL A 114 -9.82 9.90 -0.18
CA VAL A 114 -10.22 11.25 -0.60
C VAL A 114 -9.16 11.85 -1.52
N ALA A 115 -9.59 12.56 -2.57
CA ALA A 115 -8.73 13.33 -3.45
C ALA A 115 -9.36 14.67 -3.79
N ILE A 116 -8.52 15.67 -3.98
CA ILE A 116 -8.93 17.01 -4.40
C ILE A 116 -8.58 17.16 -5.88
N ASP A 117 -9.49 17.73 -6.64
CA ASP A 117 -9.24 18.02 -8.06
C ASP A 117 -8.04 18.95 -8.24
N PRO A 118 -7.16 18.72 -9.22
CA PRO A 118 -6.05 19.64 -9.52
C PRO A 118 -6.51 21.07 -9.82
N ASP A 119 -7.72 21.23 -10.39
CA ASP A 119 -8.32 22.52 -10.73
C ASP A 119 -9.36 22.96 -9.67
N PHE A 120 -9.18 22.57 -8.39
CA PHE A 120 -10.12 22.83 -7.30
C PHE A 120 -10.49 24.31 -7.14
N ASP A 121 -9.56 25.21 -7.36
CA ASP A 121 -9.81 26.67 -7.30
C ASP A 121 -10.85 27.13 -8.32
N GLU A 122 -11.00 26.41 -9.44
CA GLU A 122 -11.95 26.72 -10.52
C GLU A 122 -13.25 25.92 -10.39
N ASN A 123 -13.16 24.61 -10.05
CA ASN A 123 -14.28 23.67 -10.12
C ASN A 123 -14.82 23.23 -8.76
N ARG A 124 -14.07 23.40 -7.69
CA ARG A 124 -14.43 23.03 -6.31
C ARG A 124 -14.69 21.53 -6.13
N PHE A 125 -14.11 20.65 -6.95
CA PHE A 125 -14.37 19.23 -6.90
C PHE A 125 -13.54 18.49 -5.85
N VAL A 126 -14.20 17.60 -5.11
CA VAL A 126 -13.60 16.61 -4.23
C VAL A 126 -14.12 15.23 -4.60
N TYR A 127 -13.26 14.23 -4.50
CA TYR A 127 -13.56 12.84 -4.83
C TYR A 127 -13.44 11.96 -3.60
N VAL A 128 -14.38 11.02 -3.46
CA VAL A 128 -14.44 10.09 -2.33
C VAL A 128 -14.64 8.67 -2.83
N TYR A 129 -13.87 7.74 -2.28
CA TYR A 129 -14.09 6.31 -2.46
C TYR A 129 -14.86 5.75 -1.27
N SER A 130 -16.01 5.11 -1.52
CA SER A 130 -16.80 4.50 -0.44
C SER A 130 -17.60 3.30 -0.91
N ALA A 131 -17.94 2.42 0.03
CA ALA A 131 -18.90 1.35 -0.18
C ALA A 131 -20.33 1.93 -0.26
N SER A 132 -21.14 1.39 -1.19
CA SER A 132 -22.50 1.85 -1.47
C SER A 132 -23.43 0.68 -1.82
N ASN A 133 -24.66 0.73 -1.33
CA ASN A 133 -25.72 -0.24 -1.60
C ASN A 133 -26.69 0.20 -2.71
N MET A 134 -26.31 1.19 -3.53
CA MET A 134 -27.12 1.60 -4.71
C MET A 134 -27.28 0.51 -5.76
N SER A 135 -26.46 -0.54 -5.71
CA SER A 135 -26.55 -1.71 -6.59
C SER A 135 -26.71 -2.99 -5.78
N GLU A 136 -27.20 -4.06 -6.43
CA GLU A 136 -27.29 -5.40 -5.86
C GLU A 136 -26.50 -6.37 -6.76
N PRO A 137 -25.42 -6.98 -6.31
CA PRO A 137 -24.78 -6.78 -4.99
C PRO A 137 -24.22 -5.36 -4.80
N PRO A 138 -23.93 -4.96 -3.55
CA PRO A 138 -23.27 -3.70 -3.25
C PRO A 138 -21.93 -3.56 -3.98
N THR A 139 -21.50 -2.33 -4.21
CA THR A 139 -20.22 -2.01 -4.87
C THR A 139 -19.47 -0.95 -4.09
N ASN A 140 -18.17 -0.87 -4.31
CA ASN A 140 -17.40 0.32 -3.98
C ASN A 140 -17.53 1.32 -5.14
N ARG A 141 -17.56 2.61 -4.83
CA ARG A 141 -17.75 3.69 -5.80
C ARG A 141 -16.73 4.79 -5.61
N VAL A 142 -16.42 5.47 -6.69
CA VAL A 142 -15.78 6.78 -6.63
C VAL A 142 -16.82 7.82 -6.98
N MET A 143 -17.02 8.75 -6.06
CA MET A 143 -18.02 9.82 -6.16
C MET A 143 -17.31 11.16 -6.21
N ARG A 144 -17.76 12.07 -7.07
CA ARG A 144 -17.35 13.45 -7.14
C ARG A 144 -18.43 14.35 -6.56
N PHE A 145 -18.04 15.37 -5.81
CA PHE A 145 -18.90 16.39 -5.24
C PHE A 145 -18.36 17.78 -5.50
N THR A 146 -19.25 18.78 -5.55
CA THR A 146 -18.89 20.20 -5.54
C THR A 146 -18.90 20.70 -4.09
N VAL A 147 -17.80 21.30 -3.64
CA VAL A 147 -17.64 21.89 -2.31
C VAL A 147 -18.09 23.35 -2.34
N ALA A 148 -18.93 23.77 -1.38
CA ALA A 148 -19.32 25.16 -1.23
C ALA A 148 -18.12 26.07 -0.97
N ASP A 149 -18.19 27.33 -1.39
CA ASP A 149 -17.08 28.30 -1.26
C ASP A 149 -16.61 28.49 0.18
N ASP A 150 -17.54 28.42 1.13
CA ASP A 150 -17.28 28.54 2.56
C ASP A 150 -16.95 27.19 3.26
N PHE A 151 -16.79 26.11 2.50
CA PHE A 151 -16.55 24.74 2.99
C PHE A 151 -17.62 24.23 3.97
N SER A 152 -18.83 24.78 3.96
CA SER A 152 -19.88 24.38 4.89
C SER A 152 -20.69 23.17 4.43
N SER A 153 -20.62 22.79 3.15
CA SER A 153 -21.39 21.69 2.58
C SER A 153 -20.83 21.22 1.24
N ILE A 154 -21.35 20.11 0.74
CA ILE A 154 -21.12 19.59 -0.61
C ILE A 154 -22.44 19.40 -1.35
N ALA A 155 -22.37 19.37 -2.69
CA ALA A 155 -23.52 19.17 -3.57
C ALA A 155 -23.13 18.41 -4.85
N ASP A 156 -24.09 18.24 -5.76
CA ASP A 156 -23.89 17.77 -7.14
C ASP A 156 -23.16 16.42 -7.25
N ARG A 157 -23.50 15.47 -6.36
CA ARG A 157 -22.93 14.12 -6.40
C ARG A 157 -22.98 13.51 -7.80
N THR A 158 -21.85 13.05 -8.28
CA THR A 158 -21.71 12.27 -9.49
C THR A 158 -20.90 11.02 -9.20
N ASP A 159 -21.48 9.84 -9.37
CA ASP A 159 -20.79 8.57 -9.22
C ASP A 159 -19.99 8.29 -10.50
N ILE A 160 -18.69 8.53 -10.49
CA ILE A 160 -17.82 8.43 -11.67
C ILE A 160 -17.29 7.03 -11.90
N VAL A 161 -17.22 6.18 -10.85
CA VAL A 161 -16.96 4.75 -10.93
C VAL A 161 -17.98 4.03 -10.06
N THR A 162 -18.67 3.02 -10.59
CA THR A 162 -19.82 2.39 -9.92
C THR A 162 -19.75 0.87 -9.83
N ASP A 163 -18.70 0.27 -10.36
CA ASP A 163 -18.59 -1.16 -10.66
C ASP A 163 -17.36 -1.84 -10.01
N ILE A 164 -16.76 -1.21 -8.99
CA ILE A 164 -15.71 -1.83 -8.22
C ILE A 164 -16.36 -2.85 -7.26
N PRO A 165 -15.94 -4.13 -7.29
CA PRO A 165 -16.57 -5.16 -6.49
C PRO A 165 -16.43 -4.90 -4.99
N TYR A 166 -17.45 -5.30 -4.25
CA TYR A 166 -17.48 -5.31 -2.79
C TYR A 166 -17.59 -6.76 -2.30
N LYS A 167 -16.85 -7.12 -1.27
CA LYS A 167 -16.95 -8.43 -0.66
C LYS A 167 -18.12 -8.51 0.32
N THR A 168 -19.11 -9.34 -0.01
CA THR A 168 -20.21 -9.70 0.90
C THR A 168 -19.86 -10.99 1.67
N GLU A 169 -20.53 -11.25 2.79
CA GLU A 169 -20.37 -12.54 3.51
C GLU A 169 -20.77 -13.74 2.67
N ALA A 170 -21.64 -13.54 1.68
CA ALA A 170 -22.12 -14.61 0.80
C ALA A 170 -21.15 -14.97 -0.30
N THR A 171 -20.14 -14.14 -0.56
CA THR A 171 -19.12 -14.40 -1.57
C THR A 171 -17.93 -15.12 -0.95
N ASP A 172 -17.64 -16.32 -1.48
CA ASP A 172 -16.36 -16.95 -1.52
C ASP A 172 -15.66 -17.21 -0.18
N HIS A 173 -14.58 -16.54 0.11
CA HIS A 173 -13.65 -16.97 1.13
C HIS A 173 -14.00 -16.41 2.53
N PRO A 174 -13.99 -17.25 3.60
CA PRO A 174 -14.41 -16.84 4.94
C PRO A 174 -13.44 -15.92 5.66
N PHE A 175 -12.25 -15.64 5.07
CA PHE A 175 -11.25 -14.81 5.73
C PHE A 175 -11.42 -13.33 5.42
N GLY A 176 -11.08 -12.50 6.41
CA GLY A 176 -11.12 -11.06 6.30
C GLY A 176 -12.50 -10.43 6.51
N GLY A 177 -13.58 -11.23 6.50
CA GLY A 177 -14.95 -10.72 6.66
C GLY A 177 -15.45 -9.90 5.47
N THR A 178 -16.57 -9.23 5.68
CA THR A 178 -17.16 -8.29 4.73
C THR A 178 -16.25 -7.13 4.41
N GLY A 179 -16.31 -6.61 3.20
CA GLY A 179 -15.52 -5.48 2.74
C GLY A 179 -14.00 -5.69 2.72
N ALA A 180 -13.51 -6.92 2.97
CA ALA A 180 -12.08 -7.18 2.97
C ALA A 180 -11.47 -7.00 1.57
N HIS A 181 -10.23 -6.52 1.54
CA HIS A 181 -9.45 -6.24 0.33
C HIS A 181 -10.17 -5.29 -0.64
N ASN A 182 -10.57 -4.13 -0.13
CA ASN A 182 -11.23 -3.10 -0.92
C ASN A 182 -10.27 -2.27 -1.80
N GLY A 183 -8.97 -2.20 -1.47
CA GLY A 183 -8.11 -1.12 -1.96
C GLY A 183 -8.55 0.22 -1.38
N GLY A 184 -8.93 1.17 -2.23
CA GLY A 184 -9.63 2.39 -1.83
C GLY A 184 -8.80 3.66 -1.75
N ARG A 185 -7.49 3.63 -2.07
CA ARG A 185 -6.68 4.85 -2.17
C ARG A 185 -6.92 5.50 -3.53
N ILE A 186 -7.19 6.80 -3.52
CA ILE A 186 -7.37 7.59 -4.73
C ILE A 186 -6.45 8.81 -4.71
N ARG A 187 -5.77 9.09 -5.81
CA ARG A 187 -4.84 10.22 -5.93
C ARG A 187 -4.77 10.73 -7.36
N PHE A 188 -4.78 12.03 -7.53
CA PHE A 188 -4.41 12.63 -8.81
C PHE A 188 -2.89 12.59 -8.98
N ASN A 189 -2.45 12.17 -10.16
CA ASN A 189 -1.05 12.26 -10.53
C ASN A 189 -0.73 13.70 -10.98
N PRO A 190 0.20 14.39 -10.33
CA PRO A 190 0.51 15.77 -10.67
C PRO A 190 1.13 15.94 -12.07
N GLY A 191 1.66 14.85 -12.65
CA GLY A 191 2.32 14.89 -13.96
C GLY A 191 1.36 14.76 -15.13
N ASP A 192 0.28 13.99 -14.99
CA ASP A 192 -0.65 13.74 -16.08
C ASP A 192 -2.09 14.20 -15.81
N GLY A 193 -2.40 14.61 -14.56
CA GLY A 193 -3.70 15.14 -14.16
C GLY A 193 -4.83 14.12 -14.07
N TYR A 194 -4.54 12.82 -14.23
CA TYR A 194 -5.54 11.76 -14.11
C TYR A 194 -5.67 11.25 -12.67
N LEU A 195 -6.87 10.78 -12.34
CA LEU A 195 -7.16 10.12 -11.07
C LEU A 195 -6.77 8.65 -11.14
N TYR A 196 -5.91 8.22 -10.23
CA TYR A 196 -5.56 6.83 -10.02
C TYR A 196 -6.39 6.28 -8.87
N VAL A 197 -7.03 5.13 -9.10
CA VAL A 197 -7.92 4.46 -8.14
C VAL A 197 -7.39 3.05 -7.90
N THR A 198 -7.06 2.74 -6.65
CA THR A 198 -6.58 1.40 -6.26
C THR A 198 -7.73 0.53 -5.80
N THR A 199 -7.73 -0.75 -6.19
CA THR A 199 -8.75 -1.72 -5.82
C THR A 199 -8.13 -3.03 -5.34
N GLY A 200 -8.90 -3.87 -4.68
CA GLY A 200 -8.45 -5.17 -4.16
C GLY A 200 -9.22 -6.35 -4.74
N ASP A 201 -8.77 -7.56 -4.42
CA ASP A 201 -9.30 -8.81 -4.97
C ASP A 201 -10.49 -9.37 -4.19
N ASN A 202 -10.91 -8.72 -3.11
CA ASN A 202 -12.01 -9.18 -2.25
C ASN A 202 -11.87 -10.63 -1.75
N HIS A 203 -10.66 -11.19 -1.71
CA HIS A 203 -10.37 -12.62 -1.50
C HIS A 203 -10.98 -13.53 -2.57
N ASN A 204 -11.31 -13.03 -3.75
CA ASN A 204 -11.83 -13.82 -4.85
C ASN A 204 -10.72 -14.07 -5.90
N PRO A 205 -10.28 -15.33 -6.09
CA PRO A 205 -9.17 -15.67 -6.96
C PRO A 205 -9.44 -15.39 -8.44
N GLU A 206 -10.70 -15.23 -8.84
CA GLU A 206 -11.07 -14.94 -10.23
C GLU A 206 -10.88 -13.47 -10.60
N ILE A 207 -10.73 -12.56 -9.61
CA ILE A 207 -10.66 -11.12 -9.84
C ILE A 207 -9.31 -10.64 -10.39
N PRO A 208 -8.15 -11.06 -9.84
CA PRO A 208 -6.87 -10.43 -10.19
C PRO A 208 -6.56 -10.41 -11.68
N GLN A 209 -6.76 -11.53 -12.35
CA GLN A 209 -6.47 -11.69 -13.77
C GLN A 209 -7.72 -11.50 -14.69
N SER A 210 -8.87 -11.10 -14.11
CA SER A 210 -10.09 -10.85 -14.88
C SER A 210 -9.95 -9.57 -15.72
N PRO A 211 -10.29 -9.60 -17.03
CA PRO A 211 -10.24 -8.43 -17.88
C PRO A 211 -11.36 -7.41 -17.62
N THR A 212 -12.47 -7.82 -17.00
CA THR A 212 -13.70 -7.01 -16.91
C THR A 212 -14.15 -6.67 -15.50
N ILE A 213 -13.54 -7.26 -14.47
CA ILE A 213 -13.87 -6.95 -13.07
C ILE A 213 -12.89 -5.89 -12.55
N MET A 214 -13.42 -4.80 -12.00
CA MET A 214 -12.62 -3.63 -11.57
C MET A 214 -11.92 -3.82 -10.22
N GLY A 215 -11.97 -5.00 -9.63
CA GLY A 215 -11.12 -5.37 -8.50
C GLY A 215 -9.69 -5.74 -8.92
N SER A 216 -8.72 -5.69 -8.00
CA SER A 216 -7.30 -6.03 -8.25
C SER A 216 -6.65 -5.20 -9.35
N LYS A 217 -7.05 -3.97 -9.47
CA LYS A 217 -6.59 -3.04 -10.51
C LYS A 217 -6.07 -1.75 -9.90
N VAL A 218 -5.24 -1.06 -10.65
CA VAL A 218 -5.12 0.38 -10.56
C VAL A 218 -5.81 0.94 -11.79
N LEU A 219 -6.86 1.72 -11.58
CA LEU A 219 -7.54 2.43 -12.67
C LEU A 219 -6.87 3.79 -12.86
N ARG A 220 -6.81 4.28 -14.11
CA ARG A 220 -6.37 5.63 -14.45
C ARG A 220 -7.44 6.27 -15.32
N ILE A 221 -8.11 7.28 -14.76
CA ILE A 221 -9.34 7.88 -15.29
C ILE A 221 -9.29 9.41 -15.22
N ASP A 222 -10.12 10.07 -16.02
CA ASP A 222 -10.35 11.50 -15.86
C ASP A 222 -11.34 11.81 -14.72
N GLY A 223 -11.58 13.08 -14.45
CA GLY A 223 -12.50 13.53 -13.40
C GLY A 223 -13.98 13.17 -13.63
N ASP A 224 -14.34 12.64 -14.78
CA ASP A 224 -15.67 12.15 -15.12
C ASP A 224 -15.75 10.61 -15.16
N GLY A 225 -14.64 9.91 -14.85
CA GLY A 225 -14.58 8.45 -14.80
C GLY A 225 -14.27 7.76 -16.14
N ASN A 226 -13.99 8.53 -17.20
CA ASN A 226 -13.57 7.95 -18.47
C ASN A 226 -12.12 7.49 -18.41
N ALA A 227 -11.80 6.44 -19.18
CA ALA A 227 -10.43 5.97 -19.32
C ALA A 227 -9.50 7.07 -19.82
N ALA A 228 -8.31 7.19 -19.22
CA ALA A 228 -7.27 8.05 -19.77
C ALA A 228 -6.85 7.54 -21.18
N PRO A 229 -6.71 8.43 -22.18
CA PRO A 229 -6.50 8.02 -23.58
C PRO A 229 -5.26 7.15 -23.81
N GLU A 230 -4.22 7.35 -23.00
CA GLU A 230 -2.96 6.63 -23.14
C GLU A 230 -2.91 5.31 -22.34
N ASN A 231 -4.01 4.91 -21.67
CA ASN A 231 -4.07 3.59 -21.06
C ASN A 231 -3.85 2.49 -22.10
N ASN A 232 -3.01 1.51 -21.75
CA ASN A 232 -2.62 0.44 -22.67
C ASN A 232 -2.82 -0.94 -22.03
N PRO A 233 -4.02 -1.26 -21.50
CA PRO A 233 -4.28 -2.58 -20.96
C PRO A 233 -4.24 -3.64 -22.07
N PRO A 234 -4.04 -4.92 -21.74
CA PRO A 234 -4.13 -6.01 -22.72
C PRO A 234 -5.50 -6.04 -23.42
N GLU A 235 -5.53 -6.65 -24.61
CA GLU A 235 -6.78 -6.80 -25.39
C GLU A 235 -7.88 -7.49 -24.57
N GLY A 236 -9.07 -6.89 -24.57
CA GLY A 236 -10.25 -7.38 -23.84
C GLY A 236 -10.39 -6.85 -22.42
N PHE A 237 -9.40 -6.14 -21.90
CA PHE A 237 -9.53 -5.47 -20.60
C PHE A 237 -10.36 -4.18 -20.71
N ASP A 238 -10.97 -3.81 -19.58
CA ASP A 238 -11.62 -2.49 -19.45
C ASP A 238 -10.60 -1.38 -19.71
N PRO A 239 -10.90 -0.40 -20.56
CA PRO A 239 -9.95 0.65 -20.93
C PRO A 239 -9.52 1.56 -19.76
N ARG A 240 -10.26 1.58 -18.63
CA ARG A 240 -9.87 2.30 -17.43
C ARG A 240 -8.70 1.66 -16.68
N THR A 241 -8.38 0.40 -16.99
CA THR A 241 -7.29 -0.35 -16.35
C THR A 241 -5.94 0.25 -16.73
N TYR A 242 -5.17 0.69 -15.71
CA TYR A 242 -3.78 1.08 -15.86
C TYR A 242 -2.85 -0.12 -15.61
N THR A 243 -3.09 -0.86 -14.50
CA THR A 243 -2.43 -2.12 -14.18
C THR A 243 -3.44 -3.11 -13.57
N TYR A 244 -3.10 -4.39 -13.56
CA TYR A 244 -3.96 -5.47 -13.07
C TYR A 244 -3.15 -6.56 -12.36
N GLY A 245 -3.82 -7.59 -11.83
CA GLY A 245 -3.13 -8.69 -11.17
C GLY A 245 -2.56 -8.33 -9.81
N HIS A 246 -3.25 -7.47 -9.08
CA HIS A 246 -2.91 -7.06 -7.72
C HIS A 246 -3.75 -7.81 -6.68
N ARG A 247 -3.27 -7.86 -5.44
CA ARG A 247 -4.01 -8.44 -4.33
C ARG A 247 -4.83 -7.39 -3.58
N ASN A 248 -4.18 -6.50 -2.86
CA ASN A 248 -4.85 -5.45 -2.08
C ASN A 248 -3.97 -4.19 -1.99
N VAL A 249 -4.13 -3.34 -2.96
CA VAL A 249 -3.36 -2.09 -3.05
C VAL A 249 -3.94 -1.06 -2.10
N GLN A 250 -3.23 -0.75 -1.02
CA GLN A 250 -3.67 0.19 0.01
C GLN A 250 -3.03 1.58 -0.11
N GLY A 251 -1.95 1.68 -0.86
CA GLY A 251 -1.23 2.94 -1.09
C GLY A 251 -0.86 3.16 -2.54
N ILE A 252 -0.83 4.42 -2.94
CA ILE A 252 -0.23 4.88 -4.19
C ILE A 252 0.43 6.24 -3.95
N ALA A 253 1.63 6.39 -4.46
CA ALA A 253 2.39 7.64 -4.46
C ALA A 253 3.02 7.88 -5.83
N PHE A 254 3.40 9.12 -6.10
CA PHE A 254 4.04 9.50 -7.36
C PHE A 254 5.43 10.04 -7.08
N HIS A 255 6.41 9.55 -7.83
CA HIS A 255 7.79 10.01 -7.69
C HIS A 255 7.89 11.52 -7.98
N PRO A 256 8.49 12.32 -7.11
CA PRO A 256 8.37 13.78 -7.17
C PRO A 256 8.94 14.42 -8.46
N GLU A 257 9.95 13.81 -9.07
CA GLU A 257 10.57 14.32 -10.29
C GLU A 257 9.98 13.76 -11.57
N THR A 258 9.63 12.45 -11.57
CA THR A 258 9.18 11.75 -12.79
C THR A 258 7.68 11.54 -12.85
N ASN A 259 6.96 11.75 -11.73
CA ASN A 259 5.54 11.44 -11.55
C ASN A 259 5.18 9.97 -11.80
N THR A 260 6.17 9.09 -11.77
CA THR A 260 5.99 7.64 -11.92
C THR A 260 5.15 7.10 -10.75
N PRO A 261 4.06 6.37 -11.01
CA PRO A 261 3.22 5.80 -9.96
C PRO A 261 3.89 4.59 -9.31
N ILE A 262 3.82 4.55 -7.97
CA ILE A 262 4.37 3.48 -7.14
C ILE A 262 3.29 3.07 -6.15
N ILE A 263 3.03 1.77 -6.04
CA ILE A 263 2.01 1.22 -5.13
C ILE A 263 2.61 0.51 -3.93
N MET A 264 1.83 0.48 -2.85
CA MET A 264 2.07 -0.31 -1.63
C MET A 264 0.96 -1.33 -1.50
N GLU A 265 1.34 -2.58 -1.38
CA GLU A 265 0.41 -3.70 -1.48
C GLU A 265 0.59 -4.73 -0.37
N HIS A 266 -0.52 -5.19 0.22
CA HIS A 266 -0.51 -6.25 1.24
C HIS A 266 -0.29 -7.62 0.61
N GLY A 267 0.69 -8.34 1.10
CA GLY A 267 0.92 -9.74 0.76
C GLY A 267 0.01 -10.73 1.51
N PRO A 268 -0.09 -11.97 1.01
CA PRO A 268 -0.88 -13.05 1.60
C PRO A 268 -0.13 -13.70 2.77
N TRP A 269 -0.24 -13.20 3.97
CA TRP A 269 0.50 -13.62 5.16
C TRP A 269 1.99 -13.25 5.15
N HIS A 270 2.57 -12.96 4.01
CA HIS A 270 3.99 -12.70 3.79
C HIS A 270 4.16 -11.74 2.64
N SER A 271 5.34 -11.17 2.52
CA SER A 271 5.81 -10.44 1.33
C SER A 271 4.87 -9.33 0.89
N ASP A 272 4.64 -8.34 1.78
CA ASP A 272 4.12 -7.05 1.32
C ASP A 272 5.08 -6.50 0.27
N GLU A 273 4.56 -5.83 -0.75
CA GLU A 273 5.34 -5.36 -1.88
C GLU A 273 5.17 -3.87 -2.15
N ILE A 274 6.22 -3.28 -2.70
CA ILE A 274 6.20 -1.95 -3.30
C ILE A 274 6.61 -2.12 -4.76
N THR A 275 5.76 -1.66 -5.67
CA THR A 275 5.94 -1.89 -7.10
C THR A 275 5.82 -0.59 -7.88
N VAL A 276 6.78 -0.33 -8.75
CA VAL A 276 6.71 0.72 -9.76
C VAL A 276 5.77 0.26 -10.86
N LEU A 277 4.75 1.06 -11.17
CA LEU A 277 3.75 0.67 -12.14
C LEU A 277 4.18 0.99 -13.58
N GLU A 278 3.90 0.05 -14.46
CA GLU A 278 4.03 0.19 -15.91
C GLU A 278 2.65 0.14 -16.56
N ASN A 279 2.39 1.03 -17.49
CA ASN A 279 1.09 1.12 -18.20
C ASN A 279 0.76 -0.18 -18.94
N GLY A 280 -0.30 -0.86 -18.53
CA GLY A 280 -0.69 -2.18 -19.02
C GLY A 280 -0.03 -3.34 -18.25
N GLY A 281 0.76 -3.06 -17.22
CA GLY A 281 1.51 -4.06 -16.47
C GLY A 281 0.64 -4.99 -15.62
N ASN A 282 1.15 -6.21 -15.40
CA ASN A 282 0.56 -7.23 -14.53
C ASN A 282 1.35 -7.30 -13.21
N GLY A 283 0.69 -7.20 -12.06
CA GLY A 283 1.29 -7.41 -10.75
C GLY A 283 1.62 -8.89 -10.45
N GLY A 284 1.09 -9.82 -11.24
CA GLY A 284 1.43 -11.25 -11.14
C GLY A 284 0.72 -12.00 -10.02
N TRP A 285 -0.21 -11.37 -9.29
CA TRP A 285 -1.01 -12.06 -8.28
C TRP A 285 -2.08 -12.94 -8.94
N ASP A 286 -2.03 -14.24 -8.65
CA ASP A 286 -3.00 -15.22 -9.13
C ASP A 286 -3.15 -16.38 -8.13
N PRO A 287 -4.08 -16.28 -7.20
CA PRO A 287 -4.29 -17.32 -6.19
C PRO A 287 -5.18 -18.49 -6.66
N ARG A 288 -5.47 -18.59 -7.96
CA ARG A 288 -6.31 -19.67 -8.52
C ARG A 288 -5.64 -21.03 -8.37
N ASP A 289 -6.47 -22.06 -8.47
CA ASP A 289 -6.05 -23.46 -8.41
C ASP A 289 -5.14 -23.81 -9.59
N ASN A 290 -4.19 -24.72 -9.34
CA ASN A 290 -3.25 -25.24 -10.33
C ASN A 290 -2.33 -24.23 -11.04
N MET A 291 -2.30 -22.99 -10.60
CA MET A 291 -1.38 -22.00 -11.19
C MET A 291 0.08 -22.30 -10.77
N ALA A 292 1.04 -21.99 -11.65
CA ALA A 292 2.46 -22.24 -11.46
C ALA A 292 2.81 -23.67 -10.97
N GLY A 293 2.02 -24.68 -11.35
CA GLY A 293 2.26 -26.07 -10.94
C GLY A 293 2.03 -26.36 -9.46
N ARG A 294 1.35 -25.48 -8.73
CA ARG A 294 1.05 -25.65 -7.30
C ARG A 294 0.14 -26.82 -6.96
N GLY A 295 -0.54 -27.39 -7.92
CA GLY A 295 -1.52 -28.45 -7.73
C GLY A 295 -2.88 -27.94 -7.26
N ASP A 296 -3.79 -28.89 -6.99
CA ASP A 296 -5.15 -28.56 -6.59
C ASP A 296 -5.20 -27.94 -5.19
N CYS A 297 -5.93 -26.87 -5.04
CA CYS A 297 -6.25 -26.28 -3.76
C CYS A 297 -7.56 -26.87 -3.23
N PRO A 298 -7.71 -27.07 -1.91
CA PRO A 298 -8.87 -27.80 -1.34
C PRO A 298 -10.24 -27.25 -1.74
N ASP A 299 -10.35 -26.01 -2.09
CA ASP A 299 -11.59 -25.32 -2.49
C ASP A 299 -11.42 -24.33 -3.65
N GLY A 300 -10.32 -24.42 -4.39
CA GLY A 300 -10.00 -23.50 -5.47
C GLY A 300 -9.38 -22.17 -5.02
N TYR A 301 -9.06 -22.00 -3.72
CA TYR A 301 -8.58 -20.73 -3.17
C TYR A 301 -7.18 -20.86 -2.56
N CYS A 302 -6.18 -21.15 -3.35
CA CYS A 302 -4.83 -21.41 -2.87
C CYS A 302 -4.29 -20.35 -1.92
N GLY A 303 -4.56 -19.08 -2.19
CA GLY A 303 -4.04 -17.97 -1.44
C GLY A 303 -4.64 -17.71 -0.09
N TYR A 304 -5.79 -18.26 0.17
CA TYR A 304 -6.61 -17.81 1.29
C TYR A 304 -6.91 -18.90 2.31
N MET A 305 -6.62 -20.16 2.00
CA MET A 305 -6.94 -21.26 2.88
C MET A 305 -6.13 -21.26 4.17
N PRO A 306 -6.76 -21.37 5.34
CA PRO A 306 -6.06 -21.41 6.62
C PRO A 306 -5.21 -22.67 6.79
N ASN A 307 -5.64 -23.77 6.21
CA ASN A 307 -4.93 -25.06 6.22
C ASN A 307 -3.99 -25.24 5.02
N GLN A 308 -3.96 -24.30 4.11
CA GLN A 308 -2.96 -24.27 3.05
C GLN A 308 -1.59 -24.11 3.66
N GLY A 309 -0.77 -25.11 3.46
CA GLY A 309 0.52 -25.10 4.09
C GLY A 309 0.44 -25.09 5.61
N GLU A 310 -0.51 -25.80 6.21
CA GLU A 310 -0.48 -26.10 7.64
C GLU A 310 0.89 -26.64 8.01
N GLY A 311 1.54 -26.01 8.98
CA GLY A 311 2.92 -26.30 9.36
C GLY A 311 4.00 -25.68 8.47
N MET A 312 3.66 -25.03 7.36
CA MET A 312 4.64 -24.31 6.55
C MET A 312 5.11 -23.03 7.26
N ASN A 313 6.41 -22.78 7.21
CA ASN A 313 6.96 -21.48 7.59
C ASN A 313 6.72 -20.44 6.47
N ARG A 314 7.03 -19.17 6.76
CA ARG A 314 6.79 -18.06 5.82
C ARG A 314 7.47 -18.21 4.46
N TYR A 315 8.65 -18.80 4.42
CA TYR A 315 9.40 -19.01 3.17
C TYR A 315 8.80 -20.11 2.32
N GLU A 316 8.32 -21.19 2.97
CA GLU A 316 7.60 -22.27 2.31
C GLU A 316 6.27 -21.79 1.74
N ARG A 317 5.56 -20.89 2.47
CA ARG A 317 4.34 -20.25 1.97
C ARG A 317 4.62 -19.35 0.78
N ALA A 318 5.67 -18.51 0.84
CA ALA A 318 6.06 -17.66 -0.27
C ALA A 318 6.41 -18.47 -1.52
N ALA A 319 7.12 -19.59 -1.36
CA ALA A 319 7.45 -20.46 -2.48
C ALA A 319 6.22 -21.20 -3.03
N PHE A 320 5.26 -21.54 -2.15
CA PHE A 320 4.02 -22.22 -2.56
C PHE A 320 3.08 -21.27 -3.29
N MET A 321 3.03 -20.00 -2.88
CA MET A 321 2.14 -19.01 -3.45
C MET A 321 2.81 -17.64 -3.42
N PRO A 322 3.60 -17.34 -4.44
CA PRO A 322 4.27 -16.07 -4.55
C PRO A 322 3.27 -14.92 -4.70
N MET A 323 3.59 -13.76 -4.14
CA MET A 323 2.82 -12.54 -4.34
C MET A 323 2.89 -12.11 -5.82
N THR A 324 4.08 -12.16 -6.42
CA THR A 324 4.30 -11.99 -7.86
C THR A 324 4.72 -13.34 -8.45
N ASP A 325 3.86 -13.92 -9.28
CA ASP A 325 4.08 -15.26 -9.89
C ASP A 325 4.80 -15.15 -11.23
N PHE A 326 6.12 -15.07 -11.21
CA PHE A 326 6.94 -15.04 -12.43
C PHE A 326 6.98 -16.35 -13.22
N GLU A 327 6.56 -17.46 -12.62
CA GLU A 327 6.49 -18.75 -13.33
C GLU A 327 5.32 -18.75 -14.30
N THR A 328 4.17 -18.25 -13.86
CA THR A 328 2.97 -18.12 -14.70
C THR A 328 3.00 -16.86 -15.57
N TYR A 329 3.51 -15.76 -15.03
CA TYR A 329 3.56 -14.44 -15.66
C TYR A 329 5.00 -13.93 -15.72
N PRO A 330 5.82 -14.42 -16.67
CA PRO A 330 7.23 -14.04 -16.75
C PRO A 330 7.50 -12.55 -16.94
N ASP A 331 6.52 -11.84 -17.50
CA ASP A 331 6.56 -10.40 -17.76
C ASP A 331 5.84 -9.58 -16.67
N ALA A 332 5.53 -10.18 -15.50
CA ALA A 332 4.96 -9.43 -14.39
C ALA A 332 5.92 -8.34 -13.90
N MET A 333 5.35 -7.22 -13.44
CA MET A 333 6.13 -6.12 -12.87
C MET A 333 6.86 -6.60 -11.60
N PRO A 334 8.18 -6.49 -11.53
CA PRO A 334 8.90 -6.89 -10.33
C PRO A 334 8.69 -5.85 -9.22
N PRO A 335 8.44 -6.29 -7.96
CA PRO A 335 8.49 -5.37 -6.86
C PRO A 335 9.89 -4.81 -6.66
N ILE A 336 10.00 -3.52 -6.38
CA ILE A 336 11.28 -2.87 -6.03
C ILE A 336 11.66 -3.14 -4.58
N TRP A 337 10.70 -3.49 -3.74
CA TRP A 337 10.90 -3.86 -2.36
C TRP A 337 9.86 -4.90 -1.92
N THR A 338 10.30 -5.80 -1.06
CA THR A 338 9.44 -6.73 -0.33
C THR A 338 9.97 -6.93 1.09
N ASN A 339 9.10 -7.06 2.05
CA ASN A 339 9.53 -7.28 3.43
C ASN A 339 10.12 -8.68 3.68
N ASN A 340 10.05 -9.59 2.70
CA ASN A 340 10.58 -10.98 2.78
C ASN A 340 10.21 -11.71 4.07
N GLY A 341 9.07 -11.38 4.66
CA GLY A 341 8.64 -11.89 5.94
C GLY A 341 7.13 -11.93 6.09
N TRP A 342 6.66 -12.04 7.33
CA TRP A 342 5.24 -11.90 7.62
C TRP A 342 4.74 -10.56 7.12
N SER A 343 3.56 -10.56 6.47
CA SER A 343 2.88 -9.33 6.08
C SER A 343 2.68 -8.44 7.32
N GLN A 344 3.07 -7.20 7.21
CA GLN A 344 2.95 -6.18 8.26
C GLN A 344 1.97 -5.09 7.86
N GLY A 345 1.30 -5.30 6.73
CA GLY A 345 0.22 -4.46 6.24
C GLY A 345 0.70 -3.08 5.82
N THR A 346 1.40 -3.00 4.69
CA THR A 346 1.70 -1.71 4.07
C THR A 346 0.40 -0.96 3.77
N SER A 347 0.24 0.25 4.28
CA SER A 347 -1.02 1.01 4.15
C SER A 347 -0.97 2.06 3.06
N SER A 348 -0.19 3.09 3.27
CA SER A 348 0.00 4.16 2.33
C SER A 348 1.47 4.58 2.29
N GLY A 349 1.83 5.37 1.29
CA GLY A 349 3.12 6.01 1.25
C GLY A 349 3.02 7.37 0.63
N THR A 350 4.00 8.19 0.92
CA THR A 350 4.19 9.51 0.33
C THR A 350 5.67 9.78 0.18
N PHE A 351 6.04 10.49 -0.86
CA PHE A 351 7.37 11.07 -0.93
C PHE A 351 7.43 12.30 -0.02
N VAL A 352 8.55 12.47 0.66
CA VAL A 352 8.86 13.73 1.34
C VAL A 352 9.90 14.49 0.52
N THR A 353 9.69 15.78 0.39
CA THR A 353 10.56 16.67 -0.38
C THR A 353 10.89 17.94 0.41
N GLY A 354 12.04 18.50 0.13
CA GLY A 354 12.51 19.74 0.73
C GLY A 354 13.77 19.57 1.57
N GLU A 355 14.64 20.57 1.55
CA GLU A 355 15.94 20.57 2.24
C GLU A 355 15.85 20.27 3.75
N GLN A 356 14.69 20.52 4.37
CA GLN A 356 14.44 20.23 5.79
C GLN A 356 14.50 18.74 6.11
N TRP A 357 14.23 17.87 5.13
CA TRP A 357 14.28 16.42 5.29
C TRP A 357 15.70 15.85 5.24
N GLY A 358 16.70 16.66 4.85
CA GLY A 358 18.11 16.26 4.82
C GLY A 358 18.33 15.05 3.92
N ASP A 359 18.91 13.98 4.48
CA ASP A 359 19.18 12.74 3.72
C ASP A 359 17.90 12.00 3.26
N TRP A 360 16.74 12.39 3.76
CA TRP A 360 15.43 11.84 3.37
C TRP A 360 14.70 12.66 2.30
N ASP A 361 15.29 13.77 1.83
CA ASP A 361 14.73 14.53 0.71
C ASP A 361 14.62 13.65 -0.54
N GLY A 362 13.40 13.50 -1.07
CA GLY A 362 13.08 12.59 -2.17
C GLY A 362 12.83 11.12 -1.75
N ALA A 363 12.87 10.78 -0.47
CA ALA A 363 12.59 9.42 -0.01
C ALA A 363 11.09 9.10 -0.01
N LEU A 364 10.75 7.84 -0.27
CA LEU A 364 9.41 7.29 -0.10
C LEU A 364 9.22 6.83 1.34
N LEU A 365 8.28 7.42 2.06
CA LEU A 365 7.87 6.99 3.38
C LEU A 365 6.68 6.06 3.27
N VAL A 366 6.76 4.90 3.93
CA VAL A 366 5.73 3.86 3.86
C VAL A 366 5.23 3.52 5.26
N GLY A 367 3.94 3.68 5.48
CA GLY A 367 3.27 3.32 6.72
C GLY A 367 2.94 1.83 6.78
N LEU A 368 3.17 1.23 7.94
CA LEU A 368 2.83 -0.17 8.21
C LEU A 368 1.87 -0.24 9.41
N MET A 369 0.78 -0.99 9.22
CA MET A 369 -0.26 -1.15 10.24
C MET A 369 0.07 -2.24 11.26
N GLY A 370 1.11 -3.01 11.02
CA GLY A 370 1.49 -4.14 11.84
C GLY A 370 0.69 -5.42 11.55
N ILE A 371 1.13 -6.52 12.15
CA ILE A 371 0.50 -7.84 11.97
C ILE A 371 -0.95 -7.78 12.51
N GLY A 372 -1.92 -8.07 11.64
CA GLY A 372 -3.35 -7.98 11.95
C GLY A 372 -3.88 -9.02 12.93
N PHE A 373 -3.08 -10.04 13.30
CA PHE A 373 -3.51 -11.15 14.12
C PHE A 373 -2.68 -11.26 15.40
N GLY A 374 -3.34 -11.42 16.53
CA GLY A 374 -2.69 -11.79 17.79
C GLY A 374 -2.44 -10.67 18.78
N GLY A 375 -2.92 -9.46 18.57
CA GLY A 375 -2.89 -8.37 19.56
C GLY A 375 -1.49 -7.87 19.95
N THR A 376 -0.46 -8.23 19.18
CA THR A 376 0.90 -7.75 19.39
C THR A 376 1.23 -6.70 18.33
N PRO A 377 1.64 -5.49 18.67
CA PRO A 377 1.92 -4.41 17.72
C PRO A 377 3.26 -4.59 16.99
N ILE A 378 3.53 -5.79 16.49
CA ILE A 378 4.75 -6.10 15.75
C ILE A 378 4.63 -5.52 14.34
N GLY A 379 5.62 -4.71 13.94
CA GLY A 379 5.72 -4.16 12.60
C GLY A 379 4.93 -2.86 12.39
N GLN A 380 4.37 -2.26 13.44
CA GLN A 380 3.78 -0.93 13.38
C GLN A 380 4.90 0.11 13.37
N ARG A 381 5.20 0.65 12.20
CA ARG A 381 6.27 1.62 11.97
C ARG A 381 6.07 2.39 10.67
N ILE A 382 6.95 3.32 10.41
CA ILE A 382 7.14 3.96 9.11
C ILE A 382 8.53 3.58 8.61
N ASP A 383 8.60 3.03 7.41
CA ASP A 383 9.86 2.76 6.72
C ASP A 383 10.20 3.92 5.78
N VAL A 384 11.46 4.33 5.78
CA VAL A 384 12.05 5.30 4.85
C VAL A 384 12.76 4.51 3.77
N ILE A 385 12.29 4.63 2.54
CA ILE A 385 12.82 3.90 1.38
C ILE A 385 13.47 4.88 0.44
N GLN A 386 14.76 4.72 0.24
CA GLN A 386 15.56 5.55 -0.66
C GLN A 386 15.71 4.87 -2.01
N LEU A 387 15.40 5.63 -3.07
CA LEU A 387 15.43 5.16 -4.45
C LEU A 387 16.53 5.88 -5.22
N ASP A 388 17.18 5.14 -6.13
CA ASP A 388 18.09 5.74 -7.11
C ASP A 388 17.34 6.30 -8.34
N ASP A 389 18.09 6.89 -9.27
CA ASP A 389 17.54 7.45 -10.52
C ASP A 389 16.83 6.41 -11.41
N GLN A 390 17.02 5.13 -11.17
CA GLN A 390 16.35 4.02 -11.84
C GLN A 390 15.19 3.46 -11.04
N LEU A 391 14.78 4.15 -9.96
CA LEU A 391 13.76 3.72 -9.00
C LEU A 391 14.07 2.38 -8.31
N SER A 392 15.35 2.02 -8.21
CA SER A 392 15.80 0.86 -7.45
C SER A 392 16.05 1.25 -6.00
N VAL A 393 15.64 0.40 -5.07
CA VAL A 393 15.87 0.63 -3.64
C VAL A 393 17.35 0.41 -3.32
N PHE A 394 18.01 1.40 -2.75
CA PHE A 394 19.38 1.28 -2.27
C PHE A 394 19.52 1.35 -0.76
N ASP A 395 18.53 1.88 -0.04
CA ASP A 395 18.49 1.87 1.42
C ASP A 395 17.06 1.79 1.96
N VAL A 396 16.89 1.12 3.10
CA VAL A 396 15.64 1.04 3.84
C VAL A 396 15.94 1.20 5.32
N THR A 397 15.38 2.22 5.92
CA THR A 397 15.57 2.53 7.35
C THR A 397 14.22 2.65 8.05
N GLU A 398 14.09 2.07 9.24
CA GLU A 398 12.94 2.34 10.10
C GLU A 398 13.03 3.75 10.68
N MET A 399 11.97 4.54 10.51
CA MET A 399 11.88 5.90 11.04
C MET A 399 11.84 5.89 12.58
N THR A 400 12.74 6.63 13.20
CA THR A 400 12.65 6.87 14.65
C THR A 400 11.56 7.89 14.93
N LEU A 401 10.45 7.42 15.48
CA LEU A 401 9.27 8.24 15.72
C LEU A 401 9.29 8.83 17.13
N PRO A 402 8.96 10.13 17.32
CA PRO A 402 8.79 10.75 18.63
C PRO A 402 7.43 10.45 19.27
N MET A 403 6.65 9.55 18.70
CA MET A 403 5.33 9.11 19.13
C MET A 403 5.29 7.59 19.36
N PRO A 404 4.30 7.05 20.10
CA PRO A 404 4.12 5.62 20.24
C PRO A 404 3.90 4.91 18.89
N SER A 405 4.31 3.66 18.82
CA SER A 405 3.99 2.77 17.70
C SER A 405 2.48 2.67 17.52
N ALA A 406 2.00 2.81 16.29
CA ALA A 406 0.59 2.84 15.96
C ALA A 406 0.31 2.12 14.62
N ARG A 407 -0.96 1.92 14.30
CA ARG A 407 -1.38 1.46 12.98
C ARG A 407 -1.41 2.67 12.03
N PHE A 408 -0.36 2.84 11.26
CA PHE A 408 -0.18 3.98 10.36
C PHE A 408 -1.03 3.79 9.11
N ARG A 409 -2.18 4.47 9.05
CA ARG A 409 -3.20 4.28 8.00
C ARG A 409 -2.95 5.12 6.76
N SER A 410 -2.65 6.40 6.92
CA SER A 410 -2.39 7.32 5.82
C SER A 410 -1.21 8.22 6.14
N LEU A 411 -0.36 8.44 5.14
CA LEU A 411 0.79 9.33 5.17
C LEU A 411 0.64 10.33 4.02
N VAL A 412 0.75 11.63 4.33
CA VAL A 412 0.70 12.71 3.32
C VAL A 412 1.68 13.80 3.72
N GLN A 413 2.51 14.28 2.81
CA GLN A 413 3.26 15.50 3.03
C GLN A 413 2.32 16.70 2.86
N GLY A 414 2.18 17.53 3.88
CA GLY A 414 1.36 18.73 3.82
C GLY A 414 2.06 19.90 3.10
N PRO A 415 1.32 20.99 2.79
CA PRO A 415 1.86 22.14 2.09
C PRO A 415 2.91 22.91 2.88
N ASP A 416 2.97 22.73 4.18
CA ASP A 416 4.04 23.25 5.05
C ASP A 416 5.32 22.38 5.02
N GLY A 417 5.33 21.29 4.25
CA GLY A 417 6.45 20.38 4.11
C GLY A 417 6.59 19.35 5.24
N ALA A 418 5.73 19.34 6.25
CA ALA A 418 5.70 18.33 7.30
C ALA A 418 4.98 17.05 6.82
N LEU A 419 5.25 15.93 7.46
CA LEU A 419 4.52 14.70 7.26
C LEU A 419 3.29 14.66 8.19
N TYR A 420 2.13 14.39 7.62
CA TYR A 420 0.89 14.14 8.35
C TYR A 420 0.57 12.65 8.32
N VAL A 421 0.21 12.12 9.48
CA VAL A 421 0.05 10.68 9.68
C VAL A 421 -1.27 10.40 10.38
N ALA A 422 -2.22 9.77 9.70
CA ALA A 422 -3.43 9.26 10.31
C ALA A 422 -3.18 7.88 10.93
N VAL A 423 -3.66 7.68 12.15
CA VAL A 423 -3.55 6.41 12.88
C VAL A 423 -4.93 5.88 13.27
N ASP A 424 -5.11 4.56 13.23
CA ASP A 424 -6.41 3.91 13.51
C ASP A 424 -6.92 4.18 14.95
N SER A 425 -6.08 4.72 15.85
CA SER A 425 -6.49 5.10 17.22
C SER A 425 -7.27 6.40 17.29
N GLY A 426 -7.40 7.15 16.20
CA GLY A 426 -8.25 8.33 16.13
C GLY A 426 -7.52 9.66 16.17
N GLU A 427 -6.25 9.69 15.79
CA GLU A 427 -5.48 10.92 15.70
C GLU A 427 -4.89 11.10 14.30
N ILE A 428 -4.66 12.36 13.95
CA ILE A 428 -3.75 12.77 12.88
C ILE A 428 -2.58 13.52 13.54
N HIS A 429 -1.39 12.98 13.37
CA HIS A 429 -0.16 13.55 13.87
C HIS A 429 0.55 14.35 12.79
N ARG A 430 1.18 15.45 13.17
CA ARG A 430 2.11 16.21 12.34
C ARG A 430 3.53 15.93 12.80
N LEU A 431 4.35 15.40 11.91
CA LEU A 431 5.77 15.10 12.13
C LEU A 431 6.60 16.06 11.28
N ALA A 432 7.41 16.88 11.91
CA ALA A 432 8.24 17.85 11.22
C ALA A 432 9.72 17.63 11.55
N PRO A 433 10.65 17.76 10.59
CA PRO A 433 12.06 17.85 10.91
C PRO A 433 12.36 18.96 11.92
N SER A 434 13.18 18.67 12.94
CA SER A 434 13.49 19.63 13.99
C SER A 434 14.11 20.90 13.42
N GLY A 435 13.53 22.04 13.80
CA GLY A 435 13.97 23.36 13.34
C GLY A 435 13.20 23.92 12.13
N MET A 436 12.13 23.23 11.74
CA MET A 436 11.15 23.71 10.74
C MET A 436 10.25 24.80 11.31
#